data_bcab1a55c7434f5c177c90fa4997fcc2
#
_entry.id   bcab1a55c7434f5c177c90fa4997fcc2
#
_cell.length_a   1.000
_cell.length_b   1.000
_cell.length_c   1.000
_cell.angle_alpha   90.00
_cell.angle_beta   90.00
_cell.angle_gamma   90.00
#
_symmetry.space_group_name_H-M   'P 1'
#
loop_
_entity.id
_entity.type
_entity.pdbx_description
1 polymer ?
#
loop_
_entity_poly.entity_id
_entity_poly.type
_entity_poly.pdbx_seq_one_letter_code
_entity_poly.pdbx_strand_id
1 'polypeptide(L)'
;MKNLISSILAIFMLLSLNVAANASGFGLGVSVSSNTLDTSGKEDVDSNGTIDATKNVSDDITIGSIFGEYSATEINGSKLAMTIGIDYIPADADIDKRSITQSSLGAKADGAATSGTNSVEATVEDHYTLYLQPGFMVNDSTMLYGTVGYSNATIIGKSVSLTHTNINKSQDLEGTVVGAGVKHVRDNGLFIKLDYKETSYDTISFTTSNSTKATADLDNETFALSIGKQF
;
A
#
# COMPACT_ATOMS: atom_id res chain seq x y z
N MET A 1 18.23 0.32 0.46
CA MET A 1 17.42 1.36 1.16
C MET A 1 18.20 2.64 1.48
N LYS A 2 19.26 2.67 2.29
CA LYS A 2 19.98 3.94 2.63
C LYS A 2 20.42 4.78 1.43
N ASN A 3 20.83 4.16 0.32
CA ASN A 3 21.27 4.87 -0.88
C ASN A 3 20.09 5.45 -1.70
N LEU A 4 18.90 4.85 -1.64
CA LEU A 4 17.71 5.36 -2.33
C LEU A 4 17.16 6.61 -1.63
N ILE A 5 17.09 6.58 -0.30
CA ILE A 5 16.64 7.72 0.51
C ILE A 5 17.59 8.91 0.33
N SER A 6 18.93 8.65 0.30
CA SER A 6 19.92 9.70 0.05
C SER A 6 19.81 10.30 -1.37
N SER A 7 19.46 9.48 -2.36
CA SER A 7 19.28 9.95 -3.75
C SER A 7 18.00 10.78 -3.90
N ILE A 8 16.91 10.40 -3.24
CA ILE A 8 15.64 11.13 -3.22
C ILE A 8 15.84 12.48 -2.50
N LEU A 9 16.57 12.51 -1.37
CA LEU A 9 16.88 13.73 -0.63
C LEU A 9 17.78 14.67 -1.42
N ALA A 10 18.73 14.15 -2.21
CA ALA A 10 19.58 14.93 -3.08
C ALA A 10 18.83 15.56 -4.27
N ILE A 11 17.84 14.85 -4.83
CA ILE A 11 16.92 15.38 -5.84
C ILE A 11 16.07 16.50 -5.25
N PHE A 12 15.64 16.37 -3.98
CA PHE A 12 14.90 17.41 -3.25
C PHE A 12 15.69 18.73 -3.12
N MET A 13 17.00 18.67 -2.89
CA MET A 13 17.86 19.85 -2.75
C MET A 13 18.21 20.53 -4.08
N LEU A 14 18.23 19.80 -5.19
CA LEU A 14 18.54 20.34 -6.52
C LEU A 14 17.37 21.11 -7.15
N LEU A 15 16.13 20.91 -6.67
CA LEU A 15 14.89 21.47 -7.22
C LEU A 15 14.43 22.75 -6.52
N SER A 16 15.27 23.39 -5.70
CA SER A 16 14.96 24.68 -5.04
C SER A 16 15.04 25.90 -5.99
N LEU A 17 15.03 25.69 -7.30
CA LEU A 17 15.00 26.77 -8.28
C LEU A 17 13.62 27.45 -8.29
N ASN A 18 13.61 28.79 -8.13
CA ASN A 18 12.42 29.60 -8.21
C ASN A 18 11.92 29.65 -9.65
N VAL A 19 11.06 28.72 -10.02
CA VAL A 19 10.27 28.77 -11.24
C VAL A 19 8.89 29.30 -10.88
N ALA A 20 8.37 30.23 -11.66
CA ALA A 20 6.99 30.72 -11.51
C ALA A 20 6.06 29.49 -11.62
N ALA A 21 5.32 29.23 -10.56
CA ALA A 21 4.48 28.04 -10.48
C ALA A 21 3.18 28.26 -11.27
N ASN A 22 3.16 27.77 -12.49
CA ASN A 22 1.91 27.45 -13.17
C ASN A 22 1.42 26.11 -12.60
N ALA A 23 0.13 25.77 -12.76
CA ALA A 23 -0.39 24.48 -12.35
C ALA A 23 0.20 23.28 -13.12
N SER A 24 1.11 23.52 -14.07
CA SER A 24 1.96 22.54 -14.74
C SER A 24 3.35 22.54 -14.13
N GLY A 25 3.97 21.38 -13.98
CA GLY A 25 5.34 21.24 -13.51
C GLY A 25 5.59 20.01 -12.65
N PHE A 26 6.79 19.93 -12.12
CA PHE A 26 7.20 18.85 -11.24
C PHE A 26 6.84 19.17 -9.79
N GLY A 27 6.21 18.23 -9.10
CA GLY A 27 5.77 18.37 -7.72
C GLY A 27 6.38 17.30 -6.81
N LEU A 28 6.68 17.71 -5.58
CA LEU A 28 7.13 16.82 -4.51
C LEU A 28 6.32 17.09 -3.26
N GLY A 29 5.98 16.06 -2.51
CA GLY A 29 5.19 16.23 -1.30
C GLY A 29 5.21 15.05 -0.35
N VAL A 30 4.47 15.24 0.71
CA VAL A 30 4.21 14.24 1.73
C VAL A 30 2.70 14.07 1.90
N SER A 31 2.30 12.88 2.29
CA SER A 31 0.89 12.55 2.51
C SER A 31 0.71 11.87 3.86
N VAL A 32 -0.45 12.08 4.46
CA VAL A 32 -0.97 11.26 5.55
C VAL A 32 -2.32 10.70 5.11
N SER A 33 -2.53 9.43 5.33
CA SER A 33 -3.76 8.74 4.93
C SER A 33 -4.33 7.89 6.06
N SER A 34 -5.66 7.83 6.09
CA SER A 34 -6.42 6.81 6.80
C SER A 34 -6.76 5.72 5.82
N ASN A 35 -6.45 4.48 6.18
CA ASN A 35 -6.63 3.32 5.33
C ASN A 35 -7.48 2.30 6.10
N THR A 36 -8.50 1.76 5.43
CA THR A 36 -9.29 0.62 5.91
C THR A 36 -8.90 -0.60 5.08
N LEU A 37 -8.25 -1.55 5.73
CA LEU A 37 -7.77 -2.80 5.13
C LEU A 37 -8.79 -3.91 5.37
N ASP A 38 -9.44 -4.37 4.32
CA ASP A 38 -10.35 -5.49 4.35
C ASP A 38 -9.64 -6.74 3.82
N THR A 39 -9.55 -7.77 4.67
CA THR A 39 -8.89 -9.03 4.35
C THR A 39 -9.88 -10.18 4.45
N SER A 40 -10.01 -10.98 3.40
CA SER A 40 -10.78 -12.21 3.36
C SER A 40 -9.85 -13.42 3.25
N GLY A 41 -9.58 -14.07 4.38
CA GLY A 41 -8.75 -15.27 4.46
C GLY A 41 -9.58 -16.55 4.29
N LYS A 42 -9.07 -17.51 3.49
CA LYS A 42 -9.66 -18.83 3.27
C LYS A 42 -8.60 -19.91 3.49
N GLU A 43 -9.00 -21.01 4.09
CA GLU A 43 -8.14 -22.15 4.38
C GLU A 43 -8.76 -23.45 3.82
N ASP A 44 -7.91 -24.22 3.12
CA ASP A 44 -8.19 -25.56 2.62
C ASP A 44 -7.13 -26.47 3.25
N VAL A 45 -7.55 -27.22 4.28
CA VAL A 45 -6.63 -27.92 5.21
C VAL A 45 -5.90 -29.08 4.54
N ASP A 46 -6.54 -29.75 3.62
CA ASP A 46 -6.01 -30.94 2.93
C ASP A 46 -5.74 -30.70 1.44
N SER A 47 -5.88 -29.44 0.97
CA SER A 47 -5.71 -29.02 -0.42
C SER A 47 -6.55 -29.83 -1.42
N ASN A 48 -7.76 -30.20 -1.01
CA ASN A 48 -8.70 -30.96 -1.87
C ASN A 48 -9.57 -30.03 -2.74
N GLY A 49 -9.41 -28.71 -2.61
CA GLY A 49 -10.17 -27.68 -3.32
C GLY A 49 -11.46 -27.25 -2.60
N THR A 50 -11.72 -27.80 -1.42
CA THR A 50 -12.85 -27.41 -0.57
C THR A 50 -12.37 -26.44 0.50
N ILE A 51 -13.03 -25.30 0.67
CA ILE A 51 -12.70 -24.34 1.72
C ILE A 51 -13.25 -24.83 3.05
N ASP A 52 -12.36 -25.10 4.01
CA ASP A 52 -12.71 -25.58 5.36
C ASP A 52 -13.01 -24.44 6.33
N ALA A 53 -12.34 -23.29 6.14
CA ALA A 53 -12.55 -22.13 6.98
C ALA A 53 -12.43 -20.82 6.18
N THR A 54 -13.22 -19.82 6.59
CA THR A 54 -13.14 -18.45 6.08
C THR A 54 -13.13 -17.49 7.25
N LYS A 55 -12.26 -16.46 7.18
CA LYS A 55 -12.18 -15.40 8.17
C LYS A 55 -12.04 -14.05 7.48
N ASN A 56 -12.93 -13.12 7.80
CA ASN A 56 -12.84 -11.74 7.36
C ASN A 56 -12.34 -10.85 8.52
N VAL A 57 -11.46 -9.94 8.21
CA VAL A 57 -10.90 -8.96 9.15
C VAL A 57 -10.88 -7.61 8.47
N SER A 58 -11.24 -6.56 9.19
CA SER A 58 -11.15 -5.17 8.75
C SER A 58 -10.36 -4.39 9.79
N ASP A 59 -9.29 -3.72 9.39
CA ASP A 59 -8.40 -2.98 10.26
C ASP A 59 -8.16 -1.56 9.71
N ASP A 60 -8.24 -0.55 10.60
CA ASP A 60 -7.96 0.85 10.26
C ASP A 60 -6.53 1.21 10.64
N ILE A 61 -5.77 1.74 9.69
CA ILE A 61 -4.38 2.16 9.91
C ILE A 61 -4.13 3.57 9.35
N THR A 62 -3.22 4.30 9.99
CA THR A 62 -2.76 5.60 9.50
C THR A 62 -1.36 5.45 8.91
N ILE A 63 -1.18 5.92 7.67
CA ILE A 63 0.07 5.78 6.92
C ILE A 63 0.58 7.16 6.51
N GLY A 64 1.92 7.34 6.59
CA GLY A 64 2.62 8.47 6.00
C GLY A 64 3.35 8.04 4.74
N SER A 65 3.29 8.85 3.69
CA SER A 65 4.01 8.61 2.44
C SER A 65 4.72 9.85 1.91
N ILE A 66 5.62 9.65 0.97
CA ILE A 66 6.27 10.67 0.17
C ILE A 66 5.95 10.43 -1.29
N PHE A 67 5.73 11.50 -2.05
CA PHE A 67 5.42 11.34 -3.47
C PHE A 67 6.15 12.36 -4.35
N GLY A 68 6.34 11.96 -5.61
CA GLY A 68 6.79 12.82 -6.69
C GLY A 68 5.84 12.71 -7.87
N GLU A 69 5.51 13.84 -8.49
CA GLU A 69 4.57 13.86 -9.61
C GLU A 69 4.96 14.92 -10.65
N TYR A 70 4.52 14.72 -11.88
CA TYR A 70 4.55 15.73 -12.92
C TYR A 70 3.15 16.00 -13.42
N SER A 71 2.72 17.25 -13.39
CA SER A 71 1.42 17.70 -13.87
C SER A 71 1.57 18.51 -15.15
N ALA A 72 0.74 18.23 -16.13
CA ALA A 72 0.50 19.04 -17.31
C ALA A 72 -0.94 19.55 -17.28
N THR A 73 -1.13 20.87 -17.37
CA THR A 73 -2.44 21.50 -17.37
C THR A 73 -2.64 22.27 -18.67
N GLU A 74 -3.89 22.62 -18.98
CA GLU A 74 -4.24 23.34 -20.20
C GLU A 74 -3.77 22.65 -21.49
N ILE A 75 -3.91 21.34 -21.55
CA ILE A 75 -3.49 20.54 -22.69
C ILE A 75 -4.24 21.00 -23.94
N ASN A 76 -3.49 21.43 -24.96
CA ASN A 76 -4.00 21.98 -26.21
C ASN A 76 -4.94 23.21 -26.03
N GLY A 77 -4.71 24.04 -25.02
CA GLY A 77 -5.53 25.22 -24.72
C GLY A 77 -6.92 24.89 -24.15
N SER A 78 -7.12 23.65 -23.71
CA SER A 78 -8.32 23.21 -23.02
C SER A 78 -8.08 23.17 -21.49
N LYS A 79 -9.15 23.05 -20.72
CA LYS A 79 -9.06 22.85 -19.27
C LYS A 79 -8.63 21.43 -18.85
N LEU A 80 -8.21 20.61 -19.79
CA LEU A 80 -7.75 19.25 -19.50
C LEU A 80 -6.42 19.28 -18.80
N ALA A 81 -6.26 18.37 -17.85
CA ALA A 81 -5.03 18.18 -17.07
C ALA A 81 -4.69 16.71 -16.98
N MET A 82 -3.41 16.42 -16.79
CA MET A 82 -2.89 15.07 -16.60
C MET A 82 -1.74 15.13 -15.60
N THR A 83 -1.78 14.27 -14.60
CA THR A 83 -0.65 14.07 -13.68
C THR A 83 -0.19 12.63 -13.73
N ILE A 84 1.12 12.42 -13.75
CA ILE A 84 1.76 11.11 -13.55
C ILE A 84 2.64 11.20 -12.31
N GLY A 85 2.63 10.18 -11.47
CA GLY A 85 3.43 10.22 -10.25
C GLY A 85 3.70 8.86 -9.66
N ILE A 86 4.53 8.91 -8.61
CA ILE A 86 4.85 7.80 -7.74
C ILE A 86 4.65 8.22 -6.29
N ASP A 87 3.98 7.39 -5.53
CA ASP A 87 3.85 7.48 -4.07
C ASP A 87 4.65 6.34 -3.43
N TYR A 88 5.39 6.61 -2.37
CA TYR A 88 6.21 5.64 -1.67
C TYR A 88 5.98 5.73 -0.17
N ILE A 89 5.75 4.58 0.45
CA ILE A 89 5.59 4.45 1.91
C ILE A 89 6.94 3.98 2.47
N PRO A 90 7.68 4.86 3.20
CA PRO A 90 9.03 4.56 3.65
C PRO A 90 9.09 3.68 4.90
N ALA A 91 7.95 3.40 5.52
CA ALA A 91 7.85 2.63 6.75
C ALA A 91 7.26 1.25 6.48
N ASP A 92 7.85 0.22 7.09
CA ASP A 92 7.28 -1.11 7.12
C ASP A 92 6.05 -1.11 8.05
N ALA A 93 5.02 -1.84 7.67
CA ALA A 93 3.78 -1.95 8.44
C ALA A 93 3.55 -3.39 8.89
N ASP A 94 3.44 -3.59 10.21
CA ASP A 94 2.96 -4.86 10.76
C ASP A 94 1.44 -4.91 10.62
N ILE A 95 0.93 -5.83 9.80
CA ILE A 95 -0.52 -5.96 9.55
C ILE A 95 -1.17 -6.82 10.64
N ASP A 96 -0.56 -7.91 11.02
CA ASP A 96 -1.08 -8.80 12.05
C ASP A 96 0.06 -9.46 12.84
N LYS A 97 -0.12 -9.50 14.15
CA LYS A 97 0.76 -10.24 15.05
C LYS A 97 -0.10 -10.95 16.08
N ARG A 98 -0.26 -12.24 15.89
CA ARG A 98 -1.04 -13.08 16.81
C ARG A 98 -0.17 -14.14 17.44
N SER A 99 -0.38 -14.37 18.73
CA SER A 99 0.21 -15.50 19.44
C SER A 99 -0.84 -16.18 20.29
N ILE A 100 -0.86 -17.52 20.23
CA ILE A 100 -1.73 -18.36 21.04
C ILE A 100 -0.88 -19.35 21.79
N THR A 101 -0.89 -19.27 23.12
CA THR A 101 -0.26 -20.26 23.98
C THR A 101 -1.23 -21.40 24.24
N GLN A 102 -0.80 -22.62 23.90
CA GLN A 102 -1.57 -23.83 24.10
C GLN A 102 -0.94 -24.65 25.23
N SER A 103 -1.74 -25.03 26.20
CA SER A 103 -1.31 -25.81 27.37
C SER A 103 -1.31 -27.32 27.14
N SER A 104 -2.11 -27.81 26.18
CA SER A 104 -2.03 -29.19 25.71
C SER A 104 -2.47 -29.28 24.25
N LEU A 105 -1.64 -29.88 23.43
CA LEU A 105 -1.98 -30.31 22.08
C LEU A 105 -2.20 -31.82 22.14
N GLY A 106 -3.20 -32.30 21.43
CA GLY A 106 -3.34 -33.76 21.25
C GLY A 106 -2.03 -34.36 20.75
N ALA A 107 -1.64 -35.51 21.27
CA ALA A 107 -0.40 -36.17 20.93
C ALA A 107 -0.29 -36.33 19.41
N LYS A 108 0.75 -35.73 18.81
CA LYS A 108 1.11 -36.00 17.42
C LYS A 108 1.89 -37.31 17.31
N ALA A 109 1.73 -37.97 16.18
CA ALA A 109 2.44 -39.20 15.87
C ALA A 109 3.98 -39.06 15.84
N ASP A 110 4.49 -37.86 15.74
CA ASP A 110 5.94 -37.54 15.67
C ASP A 110 6.59 -37.16 17.01
N GLY A 111 5.82 -37.16 18.10
CA GLY A 111 6.33 -36.80 19.43
C GLY A 111 6.58 -35.30 19.63
N ALA A 112 5.98 -34.45 18.83
CA ALA A 112 6.11 -32.99 18.94
C ALA A 112 5.60 -32.46 20.30
N ALA A 113 6.08 -31.27 20.67
CA ALA A 113 5.72 -30.61 21.93
C ALA A 113 4.20 -30.48 22.09
N THR A 114 3.70 -30.80 23.31
CA THR A 114 2.29 -30.76 23.67
C THR A 114 1.86 -29.41 24.24
N SER A 115 2.81 -28.49 24.45
CA SER A 115 2.54 -27.16 24.98
C SER A 115 3.53 -26.15 24.42
N GLY A 116 3.14 -24.88 24.31
CA GLY A 116 3.96 -23.77 23.84
C GLY A 116 3.13 -22.70 23.15
N THR A 117 3.80 -21.82 22.40
CA THR A 117 3.16 -20.69 21.73
C THR A 117 3.27 -20.83 20.21
N ASN A 118 2.15 -20.77 19.55
CA ASN A 118 2.08 -20.52 18.10
C ASN A 118 2.00 -19.02 17.86
N SER A 119 2.75 -18.52 16.90
CA SER A 119 2.68 -17.11 16.49
C SER A 119 2.62 -16.98 14.97
N VAL A 120 1.87 -15.99 14.51
CA VAL A 120 1.84 -15.54 13.12
C VAL A 120 2.11 -14.05 13.12
N GLU A 121 2.94 -13.62 12.19
CA GLU A 121 3.27 -12.21 11.96
C GLU A 121 3.28 -11.96 10.45
N ALA A 122 2.65 -10.88 10.01
CA ALA A 122 2.66 -10.43 8.63
C ALA A 122 3.10 -8.97 8.59
N THR A 123 4.12 -8.68 7.78
CA THR A 123 4.70 -7.35 7.61
C THR A 123 4.65 -6.98 6.12
N VAL A 124 4.29 -5.73 5.82
CA VAL A 124 4.37 -5.16 4.46
C VAL A 124 5.57 -4.23 4.40
N GLU A 125 6.40 -4.44 3.38
CA GLU A 125 7.62 -3.67 3.13
C GLU A 125 7.63 -3.12 1.69
N ASP A 126 8.45 -2.09 1.44
CA ASP A 126 8.76 -1.55 0.11
C ASP A 126 7.53 -1.15 -0.73
N HIS A 127 6.48 -0.61 -0.08
CA HIS A 127 5.24 -0.26 -0.76
C HIS A 127 5.39 1.00 -1.61
N TYR A 128 5.05 0.89 -2.91
CA TYR A 128 4.94 2.03 -3.81
C TYR A 128 3.71 1.93 -4.71
N THR A 129 3.23 3.09 -5.17
CA THR A 129 2.12 3.20 -6.13
C THR A 129 2.54 4.09 -7.28
N LEU A 130 2.48 3.58 -8.50
CA LEU A 130 2.55 4.37 -9.73
C LEU A 130 1.14 4.79 -10.13
N TYR A 131 0.93 6.06 -10.44
CA TYR A 131 -0.40 6.55 -10.74
C TYR A 131 -0.43 7.51 -11.92
N LEU A 132 -1.60 7.55 -12.57
CA LEU A 132 -2.01 8.50 -13.59
C LEU A 132 -3.29 9.17 -13.12
N GLN A 133 -3.35 10.50 -13.21
CA GLN A 133 -4.49 11.31 -12.78
C GLN A 133 -4.99 12.18 -13.93
N PRO A 134 -5.87 11.66 -14.81
CA PRO A 134 -6.59 12.48 -15.76
C PRO A 134 -7.57 13.39 -15.02
N GLY A 135 -7.62 14.66 -15.40
CA GLY A 135 -8.45 15.63 -14.72
C GLY A 135 -8.77 16.86 -15.57
N PHE A 136 -9.39 17.82 -14.94
CA PHE A 136 -9.66 19.10 -15.54
C PHE A 136 -9.53 20.25 -14.54
N MET A 137 -9.16 21.42 -15.04
CA MET A 137 -9.04 22.64 -14.26
C MET A 137 -10.43 23.27 -14.05
N VAL A 138 -10.89 23.33 -12.80
CA VAL A 138 -12.13 24.05 -12.41
C VAL A 138 -11.91 25.56 -12.52
N ASN A 139 -10.71 25.98 -12.08
CA ASN A 139 -10.15 27.34 -12.22
C ASN A 139 -8.64 27.22 -12.34
N ASP A 140 -7.93 28.36 -12.47
CA ASP A 140 -6.49 28.41 -12.71
C ASP A 140 -5.63 27.72 -11.62
N SER A 141 -6.21 27.46 -10.45
CA SER A 141 -5.51 26.92 -9.27
C SER A 141 -6.02 25.55 -8.83
N THR A 142 -7.19 25.10 -9.33
CA THR A 142 -7.87 23.91 -8.79
C THR A 142 -8.16 22.90 -9.88
N MET A 143 -7.66 21.69 -9.68
CA MET A 143 -7.88 20.54 -10.55
C MET A 143 -8.75 19.50 -9.84
N LEU A 144 -9.77 18.98 -10.53
CA LEU A 144 -10.45 17.75 -10.16
C LEU A 144 -9.94 16.63 -11.06
N TYR A 145 -9.72 15.45 -10.50
CA TYR A 145 -9.15 14.32 -11.25
C TYR A 145 -9.69 12.97 -10.79
N GLY A 146 -9.66 12.00 -11.70
CA GLY A 146 -9.72 10.59 -11.38
C GLY A 146 -8.31 10.04 -11.23
N THR A 147 -8.15 8.94 -10.54
CA THR A 147 -6.88 8.22 -10.36
C THR A 147 -7.01 6.80 -10.90
N VAL A 148 -6.04 6.37 -11.68
CA VAL A 148 -5.80 4.97 -12.01
C VAL A 148 -4.35 4.67 -11.73
N GLY A 149 -4.04 3.50 -11.18
CA GLY A 149 -2.67 3.20 -10.78
C GLY A 149 -2.41 1.73 -10.55
N TYR A 150 -1.15 1.45 -10.29
CA TYR A 150 -0.62 0.15 -9.94
C TYR A 150 0.16 0.28 -8.64
N SER A 151 -0.19 -0.56 -7.67
CA SER A 151 0.46 -0.63 -6.37
C SER A 151 1.25 -1.93 -6.26
N ASN A 152 2.42 -1.85 -5.67
CA ASN A 152 3.26 -3.00 -5.38
C ASN A 152 3.85 -2.87 -3.98
N ALA A 153 3.91 -3.99 -3.26
CA ALA A 153 4.55 -4.12 -1.98
C ALA A 153 5.14 -5.52 -1.83
N THR A 154 5.94 -5.73 -0.80
CA THR A 154 6.40 -7.06 -0.40
C THR A 154 5.74 -7.45 0.91
N ILE A 155 5.01 -8.55 0.92
CA ILE A 155 4.47 -9.11 2.16
C ILE A 155 5.38 -10.22 2.67
N ILE A 156 5.78 -10.13 3.95
CA ILE A 156 6.59 -11.13 4.63
C ILE A 156 5.72 -11.83 5.67
N GLY A 157 5.45 -13.11 5.44
CA GLY A 157 4.74 -13.97 6.38
C GLY A 157 5.70 -14.79 7.22
N LYS A 158 5.64 -14.63 8.54
CA LYS A 158 6.38 -15.45 9.51
C LYS A 158 5.44 -16.21 10.42
N SER A 159 5.66 -17.49 10.61
CA SER A 159 4.93 -18.24 11.62
C SER A 159 5.85 -19.17 12.39
N VAL A 160 5.60 -19.27 13.68
CA VAL A 160 6.17 -20.31 14.55
C VAL A 160 5.04 -21.23 14.95
N SER A 161 5.18 -22.50 14.64
CA SER A 161 4.14 -23.51 14.91
C SER A 161 4.72 -24.66 15.73
N LEU A 162 4.01 -25.03 16.79
CA LEU A 162 4.33 -26.21 17.59
C LEU A 162 4.03 -27.53 16.87
N THR A 163 3.25 -27.45 15.82
CA THR A 163 2.68 -28.61 15.16
C THR A 163 3.07 -28.73 13.70
N HIS A 164 3.62 -27.68 13.11
CA HIS A 164 3.98 -27.58 11.70
C HIS A 164 5.37 -26.96 11.54
N THR A 165 5.89 -26.99 10.32
CA THR A 165 7.14 -26.28 10.02
C THR A 165 6.92 -24.78 10.12
N ASN A 166 7.87 -24.07 10.73
CA ASN A 166 7.86 -22.61 10.74
C ASN A 166 7.88 -22.06 9.31
N ILE A 167 7.07 -21.04 9.07
CA ILE A 167 7.01 -20.34 7.79
C ILE A 167 7.83 -19.05 7.93
N ASN A 168 8.64 -18.77 6.92
CA ASN A 168 9.28 -17.49 6.69
C ASN A 168 9.32 -17.31 5.17
N LYS A 169 8.31 -16.66 4.62
CA LYS A 169 8.14 -16.49 3.17
C LYS A 169 7.83 -15.04 2.86
N SER A 170 8.37 -14.59 1.74
CA SER A 170 8.11 -13.31 1.13
C SER A 170 7.35 -13.54 -0.17
N GLN A 171 6.38 -12.68 -0.46
CA GLN A 171 5.61 -12.67 -1.70
C GLN A 171 5.34 -11.23 -2.12
N ASP A 172 5.39 -10.97 -3.42
CA ASP A 172 4.97 -9.68 -3.97
C ASP A 172 3.44 -9.54 -3.86
N LEU A 173 3.02 -8.36 -3.46
CA LEU A 173 1.62 -7.95 -3.35
C LEU A 173 1.38 -6.88 -4.40
N GLU A 174 0.72 -7.26 -5.49
CA GLU A 174 0.39 -6.37 -6.60
C GLU A 174 -1.07 -5.96 -6.53
N GLY A 175 -1.38 -4.72 -6.93
CA GLY A 175 -2.75 -4.23 -6.86
C GLY A 175 -3.06 -3.15 -7.88
N THR A 176 -4.34 -3.04 -8.23
CA THR A 176 -4.88 -1.99 -9.07
C THR A 176 -5.51 -0.92 -8.21
N VAL A 177 -5.18 0.35 -8.50
CA VAL A 177 -5.69 1.52 -7.78
C VAL A 177 -6.66 2.28 -8.67
N VAL A 178 -7.83 2.63 -8.11
CA VAL A 178 -8.78 3.58 -8.71
C VAL A 178 -9.16 4.62 -7.66
N GLY A 179 -9.51 5.83 -8.11
CA GLY A 179 -9.87 6.87 -7.16
C GLY A 179 -10.25 8.18 -7.80
N ALA A 180 -10.45 9.18 -6.95
CA ALA A 180 -10.71 10.55 -7.35
C ALA A 180 -10.15 11.52 -6.31
N GLY A 181 -9.88 12.75 -6.74
CA GLY A 181 -9.34 13.74 -5.84
C GLY A 181 -9.46 15.17 -6.35
N VAL A 182 -9.01 16.08 -5.49
CA VAL A 182 -8.86 17.49 -5.79
C VAL A 182 -7.48 17.98 -5.39
N LYS A 183 -6.85 18.76 -6.27
CA LYS A 183 -5.58 19.44 -6.04
C LYS A 183 -5.79 20.94 -6.15
N HIS A 184 -5.33 21.70 -5.15
CA HIS A 184 -5.30 23.15 -5.18
C HIS A 184 -3.86 23.64 -5.08
N VAL A 185 -3.41 24.38 -6.07
CA VAL A 185 -2.05 24.95 -6.18
C VAL A 185 -2.12 26.46 -5.97
N ARG A 186 -1.31 26.98 -5.06
CA ARG A 186 -1.18 28.42 -4.82
C ARG A 186 -0.14 29.04 -5.76
N ASP A 187 -0.18 30.37 -5.92
CA ASP A 187 0.74 31.12 -6.79
C ASP A 187 2.24 30.89 -6.50
N ASN A 188 2.57 30.55 -5.25
CA ASN A 188 3.93 30.21 -4.84
C ASN A 188 4.29 28.73 -5.06
N GLY A 189 3.45 27.95 -5.72
CA GLY A 189 3.62 26.53 -6.01
C GLY A 189 3.33 25.58 -4.84
N LEU A 190 2.99 26.07 -3.66
CA LEU A 190 2.50 25.19 -2.60
C LEU A 190 1.14 24.63 -3.01
N PHE A 191 0.94 23.33 -2.77
CA PHE A 191 -0.34 22.69 -3.08
C PHE A 191 -0.81 21.78 -1.97
N ILE A 192 -2.12 21.58 -1.95
CA ILE A 192 -2.82 20.61 -1.10
C ILE A 192 -3.59 19.68 -2.03
N LYS A 193 -3.62 18.38 -1.69
CA LYS A 193 -4.46 17.37 -2.34
C LYS A 193 -5.33 16.67 -1.31
N LEU A 194 -6.55 16.33 -1.73
CA LEU A 194 -7.43 15.39 -1.05
C LEU A 194 -7.75 14.27 -2.03
N ASP A 195 -7.49 13.06 -1.63
CA ASP A 195 -7.68 11.85 -2.44
C ASP A 195 -8.57 10.85 -1.70
N TYR A 196 -9.48 10.23 -2.44
CA TYR A 196 -10.10 8.97 -2.10
C TYR A 196 -9.64 7.92 -3.11
N LYS A 197 -9.16 6.79 -2.64
CA LYS A 197 -8.64 5.71 -3.49
C LYS A 197 -9.10 4.35 -2.96
N GLU A 198 -9.35 3.44 -3.85
CA GLU A 198 -9.56 2.02 -3.58
C GLU A 198 -8.44 1.25 -4.28
N THR A 199 -7.84 0.32 -3.56
CA THR A 199 -6.80 -0.58 -4.08
C THR A 199 -7.27 -2.02 -3.89
N SER A 200 -7.42 -2.75 -4.98
CA SER A 200 -7.67 -4.19 -4.95
C SER A 200 -6.38 -4.92 -5.28
N TYR A 201 -5.90 -5.72 -4.35
CA TYR A 201 -4.68 -6.50 -4.49
C TYR A 201 -4.98 -7.91 -5.03
N ASP A 202 -3.98 -8.50 -5.67
CA ASP A 202 -4.04 -9.89 -6.11
C ASP A 202 -4.09 -10.85 -4.91
N THR A 203 -4.78 -11.98 -5.09
CA THR A 203 -4.91 -13.00 -4.06
C THR A 203 -3.54 -13.57 -3.66
N ILE A 204 -3.22 -13.49 -2.38
CA ILE A 204 -2.01 -14.09 -1.82
C ILE A 204 -2.30 -15.56 -1.50
N SER A 205 -1.33 -16.43 -1.77
CA SER A 205 -1.48 -17.87 -1.51
C SER A 205 -0.23 -18.46 -0.87
N PHE A 206 -0.42 -19.13 0.25
CA PHE A 206 0.63 -19.87 0.97
C PHE A 206 0.22 -21.33 1.13
N THR A 207 1.16 -22.23 0.86
CA THR A 207 0.96 -23.66 1.13
C THR A 207 1.96 -24.09 2.20
N THR A 208 1.46 -24.70 3.27
CA THR A 208 2.27 -25.27 4.36
C THR A 208 2.88 -26.60 3.95
N SER A 209 3.87 -27.07 4.75
CA SER A 209 4.48 -28.39 4.54
C SER A 209 3.50 -29.57 4.66
N ASN A 210 2.35 -29.37 5.32
CA ASN A 210 1.31 -30.37 5.51
C ASN A 210 0.18 -30.26 4.46
N SER A 211 0.47 -29.62 3.33
CA SER A 211 -0.48 -29.39 2.23
C SER A 211 -1.69 -28.52 2.57
N THR A 212 -1.72 -27.81 3.70
CA THR A 212 -2.74 -26.79 3.96
C THR A 212 -2.48 -25.59 3.06
N LYS A 213 -3.47 -25.21 2.26
CA LYS A 213 -3.44 -24.02 1.42
C LYS A 213 -4.22 -22.89 2.09
N ALA A 214 -3.55 -21.79 2.37
CA ALA A 214 -4.18 -20.57 2.83
C ALA A 214 -4.14 -19.52 1.72
N THR A 215 -5.26 -18.84 1.47
CA THR A 215 -5.37 -17.73 0.54
C THR A 215 -5.92 -16.50 1.25
N ALA A 216 -5.52 -15.31 0.83
CA ALA A 216 -6.06 -14.07 1.32
C ALA A 216 -6.29 -13.09 0.16
N ASP A 217 -7.49 -12.57 0.09
CA ASP A 217 -7.87 -11.45 -0.75
C ASP A 217 -7.78 -10.18 0.11
N LEU A 218 -7.18 -9.11 -0.41
CA LEU A 218 -6.93 -7.87 0.31
C LEU A 218 -7.42 -6.68 -0.51
N ASP A 219 -8.29 -5.87 0.08
CA ASP A 219 -8.74 -4.59 -0.45
C ASP A 219 -8.36 -3.47 0.53
N ASN A 220 -8.06 -2.28 0.02
CA ASN A 220 -7.71 -1.13 0.83
C ASN A 220 -8.46 0.12 0.35
N GLU A 221 -9.27 0.71 1.24
CA GLU A 221 -9.86 2.02 1.05
C GLU A 221 -8.96 3.07 1.70
N THR A 222 -8.60 4.11 0.94
CA THR A 222 -7.68 5.17 1.37
C THR A 222 -8.33 6.53 1.28
N PHE A 223 -8.31 7.28 2.37
CA PHE A 223 -8.57 8.72 2.37
C PHE A 223 -7.28 9.46 2.73
N ALA A 224 -6.76 10.29 1.83
CA ALA A 224 -5.46 10.94 1.99
C ALA A 224 -5.53 12.46 1.90
N LEU A 225 -4.75 13.10 2.78
CA LEU A 225 -4.42 14.53 2.74
C LEU A 225 -2.94 14.68 2.42
N SER A 226 -2.62 15.41 1.37
CA SER A 226 -1.26 15.65 0.95
C SER A 226 -0.93 17.15 0.90
N ILE A 227 0.31 17.47 1.17
CA ILE A 227 0.89 18.80 0.97
C ILE A 227 2.19 18.67 0.18
N GLY A 228 2.41 19.59 -0.75
CA GLY A 228 3.61 19.57 -1.57
C GLY A 228 3.96 20.92 -2.16
N LYS A 229 5.05 20.90 -2.92
CA LYS A 229 5.57 22.05 -3.67
C LYS A 229 5.72 21.66 -5.13
N GLN A 230 5.18 22.48 -6.00
CA GLN A 230 5.32 22.39 -7.46
C GLN A 230 6.34 23.42 -7.94
N PHE A 231 7.17 23.03 -8.92
CA PHE A 231 8.29 23.80 -9.47
C PHE A 231 8.13 24.00 -10.96
#